data_368b85d2c9793e55b291dc25460ee584
#
_entry.id   368b85d2c9793e55b291dc25460ee584
#
_cell.length_a   1.000
_cell.length_b   1.000
_cell.length_c   1.000
_cell.angle_alpha   90.00
_cell.angle_beta   90.00
_cell.angle_gamma   90.00
#
_symmetry.space_group_name_H-M   'P 1'
#
loop_
_entity.id
_entity.type
_entity.pdbx_description
1 polymer ?
#
loop_
_entity_poly.entity_id
_entity_poly.type
_entity_poly.pdbx_seq_one_letter_code
_entity_poly.pdbx_strand_id
1 'polypeptide(L)'
;IDDKEENIEEISEKVTYAVKADVREPGILKALGVQNVDVAIIAVAENLEASISATMQAKDLGVPFVVAKSMNSLHGRILDKIGADKIIYPEQAMGLRVARNLLSGGYLDVFELSAEFSMAEFTIPDNWVGKSLMELNVRERFHINIIGIKQGENVTVDLNPFEPLPANCSVIAIGKNRDLNAEPAFMRNE
;
A
#
# COMPACT_ATOMS: atom_id res chain seq x y z
N ILE A 1 -11.62 -13.18 -13.08
CA ILE A 1 -11.29 -14.11 -14.19
C ILE A 1 -9.92 -14.67 -13.88
N ASP A 2 -9.77 -15.99 -13.93
CA ASP A 2 -8.49 -16.70 -13.73
C ASP A 2 -8.52 -17.98 -14.56
N ASP A 3 -7.38 -18.52 -14.97
CA ASP A 3 -7.30 -19.78 -15.74
C ASP A 3 -7.25 -21.02 -14.83
N LYS A 4 -7.05 -20.83 -13.51
CA LYS A 4 -7.00 -21.89 -12.51
C LYS A 4 -8.32 -22.00 -11.74
N GLU A 5 -8.87 -23.21 -11.71
CA GLU A 5 -10.11 -23.50 -10.97
C GLU A 5 -9.97 -23.17 -9.48
N GLU A 6 -8.83 -23.52 -8.88
CA GLU A 6 -8.57 -23.30 -7.45
C GLU A 6 -8.73 -21.84 -7.04
N ASN A 7 -8.23 -20.90 -7.88
CA ASN A 7 -8.35 -19.46 -7.62
C ASN A 7 -9.82 -18.98 -7.73
N ILE A 8 -10.57 -19.58 -8.65
CA ILE A 8 -11.99 -19.28 -8.85
C ILE A 8 -12.81 -19.77 -7.64
N GLU A 9 -12.55 -20.97 -7.17
CA GLU A 9 -13.24 -21.53 -5.99
C GLU A 9 -12.96 -20.67 -4.74
N GLU A 10 -11.69 -20.29 -4.51
CA GLU A 10 -11.31 -19.49 -3.34
C GLU A 10 -11.99 -18.11 -3.29
N ILE A 11 -12.17 -17.47 -4.46
CA ILE A 11 -12.70 -16.11 -4.53
C ILE A 11 -14.21 -16.03 -4.74
N SER A 12 -14.84 -17.12 -5.15
CA SER A 12 -16.24 -17.16 -5.62
C SER A 12 -17.24 -16.59 -4.62
N GLU A 13 -17.03 -16.83 -3.32
CA GLU A 13 -17.90 -16.31 -2.24
C GLU A 13 -17.65 -14.83 -1.90
N LYS A 14 -16.54 -14.26 -2.38
CA LYS A 14 -16.10 -12.89 -2.04
C LYS A 14 -16.37 -11.88 -3.14
N VAL A 15 -16.75 -12.33 -4.34
CA VAL A 15 -16.96 -11.48 -5.52
C VAL A 15 -18.33 -11.72 -6.15
N THR A 16 -18.81 -10.74 -6.90
CA THR A 16 -20.10 -10.84 -7.60
C THR A 16 -20.09 -11.93 -8.67
N TYR A 17 -18.96 -12.10 -9.37
CA TYR A 17 -18.84 -13.05 -10.45
C TYR A 17 -17.40 -13.56 -10.60
N ALA A 18 -17.18 -14.84 -10.41
CA ALA A 18 -15.90 -15.50 -10.59
C ALA A 18 -15.99 -16.44 -11.81
N VAL A 19 -15.04 -16.35 -12.74
CA VAL A 19 -15.07 -17.11 -13.99
C VAL A 19 -13.70 -17.67 -14.31
N LYS A 20 -13.66 -18.98 -14.60
CA LYS A 20 -12.49 -19.61 -15.18
C LYS A 20 -12.46 -19.35 -16.68
N ALA A 21 -11.41 -18.68 -17.13
CA ALA A 21 -11.19 -18.43 -18.56
C ALA A 21 -9.72 -18.10 -18.84
N ASP A 22 -9.27 -18.47 -20.04
CA ASP A 22 -7.96 -18.04 -20.55
C ASP A 22 -8.13 -16.73 -21.33
N VAL A 23 -7.56 -15.66 -20.80
CA VAL A 23 -7.64 -14.31 -21.41
C VAL A 23 -6.91 -14.20 -22.76
N ARG A 24 -6.15 -15.22 -23.17
CA ARG A 24 -5.54 -15.29 -24.51
C ARG A 24 -6.53 -15.71 -25.58
N GLU A 25 -7.66 -16.32 -25.20
CA GLU A 25 -8.69 -16.72 -26.15
C GLU A 25 -9.34 -15.49 -26.79
N PRO A 26 -9.37 -15.40 -28.14
CA PRO A 26 -9.95 -14.27 -28.82
C PRO A 26 -11.44 -14.08 -28.47
N GLY A 27 -11.80 -12.87 -28.04
CA GLY A 27 -13.18 -12.52 -27.74
C GLY A 27 -13.70 -12.99 -26.39
N ILE A 28 -12.92 -13.70 -25.60
CA ILE A 28 -13.35 -14.19 -24.28
C ILE A 28 -13.76 -13.05 -23.35
N LEU A 29 -12.98 -11.96 -23.30
CA LEU A 29 -13.32 -10.79 -22.46
C LEU A 29 -14.63 -10.12 -22.91
N LYS A 30 -14.90 -10.10 -24.21
CA LYS A 30 -16.18 -9.60 -24.74
C LYS A 30 -17.35 -10.48 -24.34
N ALA A 31 -17.18 -11.81 -24.44
CA ALA A 31 -18.20 -12.78 -24.05
C ALA A 31 -18.54 -12.69 -22.56
N LEU A 32 -17.55 -12.34 -21.73
CA LEU A 32 -17.70 -12.12 -20.29
C LEU A 32 -18.24 -10.71 -19.94
N GLY A 33 -18.52 -9.86 -20.92
CA GLY A 33 -19.14 -8.56 -20.68
C GLY A 33 -18.17 -7.47 -20.20
N VAL A 34 -16.86 -7.62 -20.41
CA VAL A 34 -15.84 -6.68 -19.95
C VAL A 34 -16.02 -5.27 -20.51
N GLN A 35 -16.67 -5.11 -21.68
CA GLN A 35 -17.03 -3.81 -22.25
C GLN A 35 -17.99 -2.97 -21.37
N ASN A 36 -18.61 -3.57 -20.35
CA ASN A 36 -19.57 -2.90 -19.47
C ASN A 36 -18.98 -2.49 -18.11
N VAL A 37 -17.67 -2.69 -17.90
CA VAL A 37 -17.02 -2.31 -16.65
C VAL A 37 -16.35 -0.95 -16.76
N ASP A 38 -16.31 -0.20 -15.67
CA ASP A 38 -15.64 1.10 -15.59
C ASP A 38 -14.12 0.96 -15.44
N VAL A 39 -13.67 -0.11 -14.78
CA VAL A 39 -12.26 -0.36 -14.49
C VAL A 39 -11.92 -1.83 -14.74
N ALA A 40 -10.83 -2.09 -15.44
CA ALA A 40 -10.23 -3.41 -15.54
C ALA A 40 -8.87 -3.44 -14.84
N ILE A 41 -8.63 -4.45 -14.00
CA ILE A 41 -7.34 -4.68 -13.36
C ILE A 41 -6.72 -5.95 -13.95
N ILE A 42 -5.65 -5.80 -14.70
CA ILE A 42 -4.91 -6.91 -15.32
C ILE A 42 -3.78 -7.30 -14.36
N ALA A 43 -4.00 -8.36 -13.58
CA ALA A 43 -3.06 -8.84 -12.57
C ALA A 43 -2.18 -10.00 -13.04
N VAL A 44 -2.33 -10.44 -14.28
CA VAL A 44 -1.51 -11.49 -14.91
C VAL A 44 -0.13 -10.92 -15.21
N ALA A 45 0.88 -11.32 -14.43
CA ALA A 45 2.24 -10.81 -14.59
C ALA A 45 3.24 -11.86 -15.05
N GLU A 46 3.09 -13.12 -14.65
CA GLU A 46 4.03 -14.20 -14.97
C GLU A 46 3.98 -14.62 -16.47
N ASN A 47 2.83 -14.42 -17.10
CA ASN A 47 2.65 -14.68 -18.52
C ASN A 47 2.54 -13.36 -19.29
N LEU A 48 3.62 -12.98 -19.97
CA LEU A 48 3.71 -11.73 -20.73
C LEU A 48 2.66 -11.66 -21.84
N GLU A 49 2.44 -12.78 -22.56
CA GLU A 49 1.46 -12.85 -23.64
C GLU A 49 0.03 -12.62 -23.12
N ALA A 50 -0.34 -13.29 -22.04
CA ALA A 50 -1.65 -13.14 -21.41
C ALA A 50 -1.86 -11.72 -20.88
N SER A 51 -0.84 -11.11 -20.27
CA SER A 51 -0.88 -9.73 -19.77
C SER A 51 -1.09 -8.72 -20.90
N ILE A 52 -0.34 -8.86 -21.99
CA ILE A 52 -0.47 -7.98 -23.17
C ILE A 52 -1.84 -8.19 -23.83
N SER A 53 -2.23 -9.45 -24.08
CA SER A 53 -3.52 -9.78 -24.71
C SER A 53 -4.71 -9.22 -23.92
N ALA A 54 -4.74 -9.46 -22.61
CA ALA A 54 -5.81 -8.96 -21.75
C ALA A 54 -5.88 -7.41 -21.74
N THR A 55 -4.73 -6.74 -21.67
CA THR A 55 -4.67 -5.28 -21.68
C THR A 55 -5.16 -4.71 -23.01
N MET A 56 -4.70 -5.25 -24.14
CA MET A 56 -5.17 -4.84 -25.46
C MET A 56 -6.68 -5.07 -25.63
N GLN A 57 -7.16 -6.27 -25.32
CA GLN A 57 -8.58 -6.60 -25.43
C GLN A 57 -9.44 -5.67 -24.57
N ALA A 58 -9.04 -5.37 -23.33
CA ALA A 58 -9.76 -4.45 -22.46
C ALA A 58 -9.84 -3.04 -23.07
N LYS A 59 -8.75 -2.53 -23.62
CA LYS A 59 -8.72 -1.20 -24.30
C LYS A 59 -9.54 -1.22 -25.58
N ASP A 60 -9.44 -2.24 -26.40
CA ASP A 60 -10.22 -2.40 -27.64
C ASP A 60 -11.74 -2.50 -27.36
N LEU A 61 -12.12 -3.07 -26.23
CA LEU A 61 -13.51 -3.13 -25.77
C LEU A 61 -14.00 -1.81 -25.17
N GLY A 62 -13.14 -0.79 -25.08
CA GLY A 62 -13.50 0.55 -24.62
C GLY A 62 -13.59 0.70 -23.10
N VAL A 63 -12.94 -0.18 -22.33
CA VAL A 63 -12.88 -0.01 -20.86
C VAL A 63 -12.24 1.34 -20.51
N PRO A 64 -12.94 2.21 -19.76
CA PRO A 64 -12.48 3.57 -19.49
C PRO A 64 -11.14 3.64 -18.79
N PHE A 65 -10.88 2.75 -17.81
CA PHE A 65 -9.66 2.76 -17.02
C PHE A 65 -9.08 1.35 -16.86
N VAL A 66 -7.87 1.14 -17.39
CA VAL A 66 -7.18 -0.15 -17.35
C VAL A 66 -5.92 -0.03 -16.50
N VAL A 67 -5.89 -0.77 -15.40
CA VAL A 67 -4.73 -0.92 -14.52
C VAL A 67 -4.02 -2.21 -14.84
N ALA A 68 -2.72 -2.18 -15.09
CA ALA A 68 -1.96 -3.38 -15.39
C ALA A 68 -0.80 -3.58 -14.42
N LYS A 69 -0.67 -4.81 -13.89
CA LYS A 69 0.47 -5.23 -13.09
C LYS A 69 1.66 -5.51 -13.99
N SER A 70 2.83 -5.03 -13.60
CA SER A 70 4.07 -5.29 -14.32
C SER A 70 5.14 -5.86 -13.39
N MET A 71 5.94 -6.80 -13.91
CA MET A 71 7.07 -7.40 -13.18
C MET A 71 8.36 -6.57 -13.27
N ASN A 72 8.53 -5.81 -14.35
CA ASN A 72 9.75 -5.06 -14.62
C ASN A 72 9.50 -3.86 -15.53
N SER A 73 10.50 -3.00 -15.67
CA SER A 73 10.39 -1.76 -16.45
C SER A 73 10.13 -1.99 -17.95
N LEU A 74 10.63 -3.07 -18.54
CA LEU A 74 10.39 -3.37 -19.95
C LEU A 74 8.92 -3.76 -20.17
N HIS A 75 8.40 -4.68 -19.35
CA HIS A 75 7.00 -5.08 -19.39
C HIS A 75 6.09 -3.86 -19.19
N GLY A 76 6.38 -3.00 -18.19
CA GLY A 76 5.60 -1.80 -17.95
C GLY A 76 5.59 -0.83 -19.14
N ARG A 77 6.72 -0.64 -19.82
CA ARG A 77 6.78 0.17 -21.03
C ARG A 77 5.94 -0.39 -22.19
N ILE A 78 5.85 -1.72 -22.30
CA ILE A 78 4.97 -2.35 -23.29
C ILE A 78 3.51 -2.07 -22.94
N LEU A 79 3.12 -2.32 -21.69
CA LEU A 79 1.75 -2.08 -21.22
C LEU A 79 1.31 -0.61 -21.40
N ASP A 80 2.19 0.33 -21.13
CA ASP A 80 1.97 1.77 -21.39
C ASP A 80 1.70 2.02 -22.89
N LYS A 81 2.53 1.46 -23.77
CA LYS A 81 2.40 1.64 -25.22
C LYS A 81 1.13 1.04 -25.82
N ILE A 82 0.60 -0.02 -25.23
CA ILE A 82 -0.67 -0.64 -25.66
C ILE A 82 -1.88 -0.03 -24.96
N GLY A 83 -1.69 1.04 -24.17
CA GLY A 83 -2.77 1.90 -23.68
C GLY A 83 -3.25 1.61 -22.25
N ALA A 84 -2.51 0.89 -21.43
CA ALA A 84 -2.82 0.83 -20.00
C ALA A 84 -2.78 2.23 -19.38
N ASP A 85 -3.84 2.60 -18.65
CA ASP A 85 -3.95 3.92 -18.02
C ASP A 85 -3.10 4.04 -16.76
N LYS A 86 -2.86 2.91 -16.08
CA LYS A 86 -1.98 2.85 -14.91
C LYS A 86 -1.21 1.54 -14.86
N ILE A 87 0.10 1.65 -14.60
CA ILE A 87 0.96 0.49 -14.40
C ILE A 87 1.38 0.45 -12.93
N ILE A 88 1.28 -0.72 -12.34
CA ILE A 88 1.67 -0.96 -10.94
C ILE A 88 2.75 -2.02 -10.87
N TYR A 89 3.68 -1.83 -9.90
CA TYR A 89 4.79 -2.74 -9.59
C TYR A 89 4.70 -3.17 -8.11
N PRO A 90 3.74 -4.04 -7.74
CA PRO A 90 3.46 -4.33 -6.33
C PRO A 90 4.67 -4.88 -5.58
N GLU A 91 5.42 -5.79 -6.19
CA GLU A 91 6.60 -6.41 -5.59
C GLU A 91 7.71 -5.40 -5.32
N GLN A 92 7.95 -4.48 -6.26
CA GLN A 92 8.94 -3.42 -6.09
C GLN A 92 8.51 -2.43 -4.99
N ALA A 93 7.24 -2.04 -5.00
CA ALA A 93 6.69 -1.13 -3.99
C ALA A 93 6.77 -1.74 -2.59
N MET A 94 6.39 -3.03 -2.46
CA MET A 94 6.46 -3.74 -1.19
C MET A 94 7.91 -3.97 -0.76
N GLY A 95 8.80 -4.35 -1.68
CA GLY A 95 10.23 -4.51 -1.39
C GLY A 95 10.88 -3.23 -0.85
N LEU A 96 10.57 -2.09 -1.46
CA LEU A 96 11.02 -0.78 -0.96
C LEU A 96 10.46 -0.46 0.42
N ARG A 97 9.18 -0.77 0.68
CA ARG A 97 8.55 -0.58 1.99
C ARG A 97 9.22 -1.42 3.06
N VAL A 98 9.44 -2.71 2.81
CA VAL A 98 10.13 -3.62 3.73
C VAL A 98 11.57 -3.14 4.00
N ALA A 99 12.31 -2.76 2.95
CA ALA A 99 13.67 -2.26 3.10
C ALA A 99 13.72 -0.98 3.97
N ARG A 100 12.79 -0.04 3.76
CA ARG A 100 12.69 1.16 4.58
C ARG A 100 12.38 0.83 6.03
N ASN A 101 11.42 -0.07 6.29
CA ASN A 101 11.07 -0.49 7.64
C ASN A 101 12.26 -1.13 8.38
N LEU A 102 13.05 -1.95 7.68
CA LEU A 102 14.25 -2.56 8.25
C LEU A 102 15.37 -1.54 8.54
N LEU A 103 15.48 -0.49 7.73
CA LEU A 103 16.52 0.55 7.88
C LEU A 103 16.11 1.66 8.86
N SER A 104 14.85 1.77 9.20
CA SER A 104 14.30 2.89 9.97
C SER A 104 14.50 2.81 11.49
N GLY A 105 15.33 1.85 11.98
CA GLY A 105 15.87 1.88 13.36
C GLY A 105 14.85 1.85 14.50
N GLY A 106 13.68 1.19 14.31
CA GLY A 106 12.66 1.07 15.36
C GLY A 106 11.25 1.48 14.93
N TYR A 107 11.05 1.90 13.69
CA TYR A 107 9.70 2.08 13.14
C TYR A 107 9.06 0.74 12.79
N LEU A 108 7.77 0.60 13.14
CA LEU A 108 6.98 -0.57 12.76
C LEU A 108 6.54 -0.47 11.31
N ASP A 109 6.18 0.76 10.85
CA ASP A 109 5.82 1.01 9.47
C ASP A 109 6.08 2.48 9.09
N VAL A 110 6.45 2.71 7.81
CA VAL A 110 6.70 4.06 7.27
C VAL A 110 6.00 4.21 5.92
N PHE A 111 5.17 5.24 5.82
CA PHE A 111 4.46 5.64 4.60
C PHE A 111 4.96 6.99 4.12
N GLU A 112 5.52 7.02 2.92
CA GLU A 112 5.92 8.27 2.27
C GLU A 112 4.69 9.02 1.77
N LEU A 113 4.49 10.25 2.26
CA LEU A 113 3.41 11.13 1.82
C LEU A 113 3.88 12.03 0.67
N SER A 114 5.15 12.42 0.70
CA SER A 114 5.82 13.21 -0.34
C SER A 114 7.32 13.04 -0.25
N ALA A 115 8.07 13.66 -1.17
CA ALA A 115 9.54 13.68 -1.11
C ALA A 115 10.10 14.25 0.22
N GLU A 116 9.31 15.06 0.96
CA GLU A 116 9.76 15.71 2.18
C GLU A 116 9.12 15.17 3.46
N PHE A 117 7.93 14.56 3.38
CA PHE A 117 7.13 14.16 4.53
C PHE A 117 6.76 12.69 4.49
N SER A 118 6.81 12.05 5.65
CA SER A 118 6.30 10.70 5.88
C SER A 118 5.38 10.64 7.09
N MET A 119 4.57 9.60 7.10
CA MET A 119 3.86 9.11 8.26
C MET A 119 4.58 7.85 8.74
N ALA A 120 4.79 7.73 10.05
CA ALA A 120 5.47 6.57 10.63
C ALA A 120 4.73 6.05 11.86
N GLU A 121 4.67 4.73 11.99
CA GLU A 121 4.23 4.05 13.21
C GLU A 121 5.47 3.58 13.98
N PHE A 122 5.56 3.86 15.28
CA PHE A 122 6.63 3.35 16.14
C PHE A 122 6.13 3.07 17.56
N THR A 123 6.75 2.08 18.20
CA THR A 123 6.53 1.81 19.63
C THR A 123 7.05 2.96 20.46
N ILE A 124 6.28 3.41 21.43
CA ILE A 124 6.75 4.49 22.31
C ILE A 124 7.96 4.04 23.14
N PRO A 125 8.96 4.91 23.34
CA PRO A 125 10.06 4.63 24.27
C PRO A 125 9.55 4.46 25.72
N ASP A 126 10.26 3.67 26.51
CA ASP A 126 9.86 3.42 27.90
C ASP A 126 9.72 4.71 28.72
N ASN A 127 10.54 5.72 28.43
CA ASN A 127 10.51 7.02 29.11
C ASN A 127 9.31 7.89 28.72
N TRP A 128 8.49 7.47 27.76
CA TRP A 128 7.23 8.13 27.38
C TRP A 128 6.01 7.51 28.08
N VAL A 129 6.13 6.26 28.55
CA VAL A 129 5.05 5.56 29.23
C VAL A 129 4.60 6.34 30.46
N GLY A 130 3.28 6.54 30.57
CA GLY A 130 2.66 7.30 31.66
C GLY A 130 2.77 8.82 31.56
N LYS A 131 3.44 9.35 30.56
CA LYS A 131 3.48 10.80 30.28
C LYS A 131 2.45 11.17 29.22
N SER A 132 1.91 12.35 29.31
CA SER A 132 0.99 12.91 28.32
C SER A 132 1.76 13.53 27.13
N LEU A 133 1.07 13.67 25.98
CA LEU A 133 1.64 14.37 24.82
C LEU A 133 2.03 15.81 25.13
N MET A 134 1.30 16.47 26.04
CA MET A 134 1.62 17.82 26.51
C MET A 134 2.93 17.85 27.28
N GLU A 135 3.15 16.93 28.22
CA GLU A 135 4.38 16.84 29.02
C GLU A 135 5.60 16.48 28.14
N LEU A 136 5.40 15.62 27.16
CA LEU A 136 6.45 15.21 26.23
C LEU A 136 6.86 16.31 25.27
N ASN A 137 5.95 17.25 24.99
CA ASN A 137 6.14 18.35 24.05
C ASN A 137 6.77 17.92 22.72
N VAL A 138 6.23 16.82 22.16
CA VAL A 138 6.81 16.08 21.02
C VAL A 138 6.99 16.96 19.80
N ARG A 139 6.02 17.86 19.57
CA ARG A 139 6.01 18.74 18.41
C ARG A 139 7.19 19.72 18.41
N GLU A 140 7.47 20.33 19.55
CA GLU A 140 8.55 21.32 19.67
C GLU A 140 9.93 20.66 19.76
N ARG A 141 10.00 19.50 20.43
CA ARG A 141 11.27 18.82 20.68
C ARG A 141 11.76 18.02 19.48
N PHE A 142 10.85 17.38 18.76
CA PHE A 142 11.19 16.39 17.71
C PHE A 142 10.64 16.79 16.32
N HIS A 143 9.89 17.88 16.22
CA HIS A 143 9.29 18.37 14.98
C HIS A 143 8.36 17.35 14.28
N ILE A 144 7.75 16.46 15.05
CA ILE A 144 6.75 15.50 14.59
C ILE A 144 5.40 15.74 15.26
N ASN A 145 4.32 15.43 14.55
CA ASN A 145 2.96 15.50 15.08
C ASN A 145 2.42 14.08 15.28
N ILE A 146 2.04 13.74 16.52
CA ILE A 146 1.32 12.49 16.80
C ILE A 146 -0.12 12.68 16.37
N ILE A 147 -0.60 11.78 15.52
CA ILE A 147 -1.95 11.79 14.94
C ILE A 147 -2.79 10.59 15.35
N GLY A 148 -2.19 9.59 15.98
CA GLY A 148 -2.88 8.42 16.46
C GLY A 148 -2.09 7.65 17.51
N ILE A 149 -2.81 6.93 18.37
CA ILE A 149 -2.27 5.96 19.32
C ILE A 149 -2.90 4.62 18.97
N LYS A 150 -2.08 3.58 18.86
CA LYS A 150 -2.52 2.22 18.54
C LYS A 150 -2.21 1.27 19.68
N GLN A 151 -3.20 0.50 20.10
CA GLN A 151 -3.10 -0.59 21.08
C GLN A 151 -3.68 -1.86 20.47
N GLY A 152 -2.83 -2.82 20.14
CA GLY A 152 -3.23 -3.99 19.37
C GLY A 152 -3.84 -3.59 18.02
N GLU A 153 -5.10 -3.96 17.77
CA GLU A 153 -5.83 -3.61 16.54
C GLU A 153 -6.61 -2.26 16.64
N ASN A 154 -6.69 -1.67 17.83
CA ASN A 154 -7.46 -0.45 18.02
C ASN A 154 -6.60 0.80 17.80
N VAL A 155 -7.08 1.72 16.94
CA VAL A 155 -6.46 3.01 16.69
C VAL A 155 -7.36 4.13 17.18
N THR A 156 -6.83 5.02 18.00
CA THR A 156 -7.49 6.23 18.50
C THR A 156 -6.85 7.45 17.84
N VAL A 157 -7.63 8.27 17.16
CA VAL A 157 -7.17 9.50 16.48
C VAL A 157 -7.68 10.79 17.13
N ASP A 158 -8.73 10.70 17.95
CA ASP A 158 -9.20 11.81 18.79
C ASP A 158 -8.42 11.81 20.11
N LEU A 159 -7.24 12.43 20.05
CA LEU A 159 -6.27 12.35 21.14
C LEU A 159 -6.50 13.47 22.16
N ASN A 160 -6.66 13.09 23.43
CA ASN A 160 -6.57 14.03 24.54
C ASN A 160 -5.08 14.29 24.88
N PRO A 161 -4.54 15.50 24.66
CA PRO A 161 -3.12 15.77 24.87
C PRO A 161 -2.68 15.71 26.35
N PHE A 162 -3.61 15.67 27.29
CA PHE A 162 -3.37 15.58 28.73
C PHE A 162 -3.45 14.13 29.26
N GLU A 163 -3.88 13.19 28.44
CA GLU A 163 -4.01 11.80 28.87
C GLU A 163 -2.64 11.10 28.81
N PRO A 164 -2.27 10.34 29.86
CA PRO A 164 -1.03 9.58 29.88
C PRO A 164 -0.99 8.50 28.79
N LEU A 165 0.14 8.39 28.10
CA LEU A 165 0.36 7.33 27.12
C LEU A 165 0.39 5.96 27.83
N PRO A 166 -0.41 4.98 27.37
CA PRO A 166 -0.45 3.66 27.95
C PRO A 166 0.82 2.86 27.63
N ALA A 167 1.17 1.92 28.49
CA ALA A 167 2.20 0.94 28.18
C ALA A 167 1.78 0.06 26.98
N ASN A 168 2.76 -0.47 26.24
CA ASN A 168 2.52 -1.38 25.10
C ASN A 168 1.65 -0.77 23.98
N CYS A 169 1.83 0.52 23.70
CA CYS A 169 1.21 1.16 22.55
C CYS A 169 2.27 1.56 21.51
N SER A 170 1.82 1.71 20.27
CA SER A 170 2.53 2.45 19.24
C SER A 170 1.83 3.78 18.97
N VAL A 171 2.57 4.72 18.43
CA VAL A 171 2.04 6.00 17.98
C VAL A 171 2.23 6.14 16.48
N ILE A 172 1.27 6.82 15.86
CA ILE A 172 1.32 7.19 14.46
C ILE A 172 1.65 8.67 14.41
N ALA A 173 2.76 9.01 13.75
CA ALA A 173 3.25 10.37 13.66
C ALA A 173 3.45 10.84 12.22
N ILE A 174 3.31 12.14 11.98
CA ILE A 174 3.69 12.78 10.71
C ILE A 174 4.82 13.76 10.99
N GLY A 175 5.85 13.71 10.13
CA GLY A 175 7.00 14.60 10.21
C GLY A 175 7.77 14.70 8.91
N LYS A 176 8.78 15.55 8.87
CA LYS A 176 9.72 15.57 7.75
C LYS A 176 10.56 14.31 7.76
N ASN A 177 10.91 13.81 6.57
CA ASN A 177 11.74 12.62 6.41
C ASN A 177 13.05 12.69 7.21
N ARG A 178 13.68 13.87 7.28
CA ARG A 178 14.90 14.10 8.06
C ARG A 178 14.69 13.95 9.57
N ASP A 179 13.50 14.29 10.08
CA ASP A 179 13.17 14.26 11.51
C ASP A 179 12.71 12.85 11.93
N LEU A 180 12.21 12.07 10.98
CA LEU A 180 11.83 10.66 11.15
C LEU A 180 12.95 9.66 10.80
N ASN A 181 13.85 9.96 9.85
CA ASN A 181 14.91 9.05 9.39
C ASN A 181 16.22 9.15 10.19
N ALA A 182 16.46 10.21 10.95
CA ALA A 182 17.51 10.19 11.95
C ALA A 182 17.12 9.16 13.01
N GLU A 183 18.08 8.38 13.55
CA GLU A 183 17.83 7.60 14.78
C GLU A 183 17.09 8.57 15.72
N PRO A 184 15.79 8.37 15.93
CA PRO A 184 15.01 9.50 16.45
C PRO A 184 15.57 9.84 17.82
N ALA A 185 15.87 11.11 18.04
CA ALA A 185 16.43 11.56 19.34
C ALA A 185 15.58 11.09 20.53
N PHE A 186 14.30 10.77 20.28
CA PHE A 186 13.37 10.23 21.26
C PHE A 186 13.52 8.72 21.50
N MET A 187 14.21 7.97 20.63
CA MET A 187 14.51 6.53 20.80
C MET A 187 15.85 6.30 21.51
N ARG A 188 16.66 7.33 21.72
CA ARG A 188 17.87 7.24 22.53
C ARG A 188 17.48 7.23 24.00
N ASN A 189 17.75 6.13 24.69
CA ASN A 189 17.68 6.09 26.14
C ASN A 189 18.78 7.03 26.68
N GLU A 190 18.39 8.24 27.12
CA GLU A 190 19.22 9.04 28.01
C GLU A 190 19.06 8.54 29.43
#